data_e5762aef9435d11d34f4cb6715c63521
#
_entry.id   e5762aef9435d11d34f4cb6715c63521
#
_cell.length_a   1.000
_cell.length_b   1.000
_cell.length_c   1.000
_cell.angle_alpha   90.00
_cell.angle_beta   90.00
_cell.angle_gamma   90.00
#
_symmetry.space_group_name_H-M   'P 1'
#
loop_
_entity.id
_entity.type
_entity.pdbx_description
1 polymer ?
#
loop_
_entity_poly.entity_id
_entity_poly.type
_entity_poly.pdbx_seq_one_letter_code
_entity_poly.pdbx_strand_id
1 'polypeptide(L)'
;MLLKLKAHGVSGSLLNLLRDLLTGRFQRVVLNGHNSIWKIIKAGVPQGSILGPLLFLIFINDLPINLATTTKIFADDTSLFSLVLNQIDSASKLNRDLLRISDLAYQWKMSFNPDPSKQAVEIHFTKKRNHLNPPTLIFSGTDVKVCESHKYLGLILDTRLAFDHHLKEKISKANKGIGLINRLRKFLSRESLLTIYKTFVRPHLDYGDVIYDCPGNSTFVQKLESVQYNACLAITGCFRGTSREKLYSELGIECLADRRYSRRLFLFYKILNDLTPKYLSNYLLPQNIALRNLRTRPLFQIQGRTERFRGTFFPLCMSRWNDLDSRIRDLPSISKFKSAIFEFLRSKLISNIKLGNNPGFILLTRLRVGLSHLREHKFRHSFSDTLDPFCNCRLNSIETTEHFLLYCSNHSNVRTELFNSLQNLDVQLIPRNPSFLSRLLLYGSENLSNDVNRQLLTAVIKFLCDSERLSGSLF
;
A
#
# COMPACT_ATOMS: atom_id res chain seq x y z
N MET A 1 -32.84 4.09 -20.57
CA MET A 1 -31.53 3.79 -21.14
C MET A 1 -31.45 4.14 -22.63
N LEU A 2 -32.25 3.52 -23.54
CA LEU A 2 -32.13 3.76 -24.99
C LEU A 2 -32.32 5.22 -25.40
N LEU A 3 -33.20 5.98 -24.73
CA LEU A 3 -33.37 7.41 -24.98
C LEU A 3 -32.11 8.21 -24.59
N LYS A 4 -31.46 7.87 -23.47
CA LYS A 4 -30.20 8.50 -23.05
C LYS A 4 -29.09 8.20 -24.06
N LEU A 5 -28.97 6.95 -24.53
CA LEU A 5 -28.01 6.57 -25.57
C LEU A 5 -28.22 7.37 -26.87
N LYS A 6 -29.47 7.55 -27.31
CA LYS A 6 -29.78 8.41 -28.46
C LYS A 6 -29.34 9.85 -28.23
N ALA A 7 -29.60 10.42 -27.04
CA ALA A 7 -29.19 11.77 -26.67
C ALA A 7 -27.67 11.94 -26.70
N HIS A 8 -26.92 10.88 -26.44
CA HIS A 8 -25.46 10.84 -26.57
C HIS A 8 -24.96 10.49 -27.99
N GLY A 9 -25.82 10.53 -29.00
CA GLY A 9 -25.45 10.35 -30.41
C GLY A 9 -25.35 8.87 -30.85
N VAL A 10 -25.72 7.91 -30.03
CA VAL A 10 -25.75 6.50 -30.44
C VAL A 10 -26.96 6.23 -31.33
N SER A 11 -26.75 5.79 -32.58
CA SER A 11 -27.79 5.58 -33.57
C SER A 11 -27.52 4.33 -34.42
N GLY A 12 -28.44 4.02 -35.37
CA GLY A 12 -28.28 2.97 -36.36
C GLY A 12 -28.13 1.56 -35.78
N SER A 13 -27.29 0.76 -36.40
CA SER A 13 -27.05 -0.65 -36.04
C SER A 13 -26.54 -0.84 -34.60
N LEU A 14 -25.71 0.09 -34.12
CA LEU A 14 -25.21 0.04 -32.74
C LEU A 14 -26.34 0.22 -31.71
N LEU A 15 -27.28 1.15 -31.97
CA LEU A 15 -28.42 1.32 -31.06
C LEU A 15 -29.35 0.09 -31.07
N ASN A 16 -29.52 -0.56 -32.22
CA ASN A 16 -30.30 -1.79 -32.33
C ASN A 16 -29.63 -2.94 -31.56
N LEU A 17 -28.31 -3.11 -31.73
CA LEU A 17 -27.53 -4.08 -30.95
C LEU A 17 -27.68 -3.87 -29.44
N LEU A 18 -27.57 -2.62 -28.98
CA LEU A 18 -27.75 -2.30 -27.54
C LEU A 18 -29.20 -2.51 -27.07
N ARG A 19 -30.18 -2.31 -27.94
CA ARG A 19 -31.57 -2.65 -27.64
C ARG A 19 -31.72 -4.15 -27.42
N ASP A 20 -31.19 -4.98 -28.31
CA ASP A 20 -31.29 -6.44 -28.21
C ASP A 20 -30.54 -6.94 -26.95
N LEU A 21 -29.39 -6.34 -26.63
CA LEU A 21 -28.65 -6.62 -25.40
C LEU A 21 -29.46 -6.30 -24.13
N LEU A 22 -30.33 -5.30 -24.17
CA LEU A 22 -31.05 -4.80 -22.98
C LEU A 22 -32.48 -5.33 -22.86
N THR A 23 -33.08 -5.84 -23.92
CA THR A 23 -34.48 -6.27 -23.94
C THR A 23 -34.60 -7.77 -24.22
N GLY A 24 -35.76 -8.37 -23.88
CA GLY A 24 -36.05 -9.78 -24.17
C GLY A 24 -35.11 -10.78 -23.46
N ARG A 25 -34.53 -10.43 -22.35
CA ARG A 25 -33.54 -11.26 -21.65
C ARG A 25 -34.17 -12.25 -20.66
N PHE A 26 -33.58 -13.45 -20.62
CA PHE A 26 -33.97 -14.49 -19.69
C PHE A 26 -32.73 -14.95 -18.91
N GLN A 27 -32.94 -15.43 -17.69
CA GLN A 27 -31.89 -16.03 -16.87
C GLN A 27 -32.36 -17.30 -16.19
N ARG A 28 -31.43 -18.22 -15.94
CA ARG A 28 -31.61 -19.38 -15.06
C ARG A 28 -30.34 -19.63 -14.25
N VAL A 29 -30.47 -20.25 -13.12
CA VAL A 29 -29.36 -20.73 -12.30
C VAL A 29 -29.00 -22.15 -12.71
N VAL A 30 -27.71 -22.43 -12.88
CA VAL A 30 -27.16 -23.77 -13.13
C VAL A 30 -26.23 -24.12 -11.97
N LEU A 31 -26.52 -25.22 -11.27
CA LEU A 31 -25.72 -25.69 -10.15
C LEU A 31 -25.60 -27.21 -10.22
N ASN A 32 -24.38 -27.74 -10.26
CA ASN A 32 -24.11 -29.18 -10.30
C ASN A 32 -24.90 -29.95 -11.36
N GLY A 33 -25.08 -29.36 -12.55
CA GLY A 33 -25.86 -29.96 -13.66
C GLY A 33 -27.39 -29.80 -13.58
N HIS A 34 -27.89 -29.24 -12.48
CA HIS A 34 -29.33 -28.93 -12.33
C HIS A 34 -29.62 -27.51 -12.79
N ASN A 35 -30.75 -27.32 -13.46
CA ASN A 35 -31.18 -26.04 -14.00
C ASN A 35 -32.45 -25.56 -13.29
N SER A 36 -32.49 -24.28 -12.91
CA SER A 36 -33.73 -23.64 -12.51
C SER A 36 -34.62 -23.36 -13.74
N ILE A 37 -35.86 -23.00 -13.51
CA ILE A 37 -36.76 -22.49 -14.53
C ILE A 37 -36.21 -21.15 -15.09
N TRP A 38 -36.46 -20.88 -16.37
CA TRP A 38 -36.15 -19.59 -16.99
C TRP A 38 -36.99 -18.47 -16.38
N LYS A 39 -36.37 -17.36 -16.02
CA LYS A 39 -37.05 -16.15 -15.55
C LYS A 39 -36.70 -14.98 -16.45
N ILE A 40 -37.72 -14.17 -16.81
CA ILE A 40 -37.53 -12.96 -17.60
C ILE A 40 -36.82 -11.90 -16.74
N ILE A 41 -35.83 -11.20 -17.32
CA ILE A 41 -35.15 -10.05 -16.71
C ILE A 41 -35.84 -8.78 -17.20
N LYS A 42 -36.54 -8.09 -16.31
CA LYS A 42 -37.32 -6.90 -16.63
C LYS A 42 -36.53 -5.60 -16.54
N ALA A 43 -35.38 -5.58 -15.83
CA ALA A 43 -34.61 -4.37 -15.58
C ALA A 43 -33.12 -4.68 -15.38
N GLY A 44 -32.29 -3.65 -15.38
CA GLY A 44 -30.86 -3.72 -15.13
C GLY A 44 -30.04 -4.02 -16.39
N VAL A 45 -28.72 -3.96 -16.24
CA VAL A 45 -27.72 -4.28 -17.27
C VAL A 45 -27.14 -5.68 -17.04
N PRO A 46 -26.64 -6.38 -18.09
CA PRO A 46 -26.02 -7.70 -17.91
C PRO A 46 -24.81 -7.62 -16.98
N GLN A 47 -24.90 -8.26 -15.81
CA GLN A 47 -23.75 -8.36 -14.88
C GLN A 47 -22.67 -9.28 -15.48
N GLY A 48 -21.40 -8.90 -15.33
CA GLY A 48 -20.27 -9.62 -15.92
C GLY A 48 -19.97 -9.27 -17.38
N SER A 49 -20.77 -8.41 -18.03
CA SER A 49 -20.46 -7.88 -19.35
C SER A 49 -19.55 -6.64 -19.26
N ILE A 50 -18.72 -6.41 -20.28
CA ILE A 50 -17.87 -5.20 -20.39
C ILE A 50 -18.73 -3.94 -20.50
N LEU A 51 -19.88 -4.03 -21.20
CA LEU A 51 -20.78 -2.90 -21.43
C LEU A 51 -21.65 -2.55 -20.21
N GLY A 52 -21.90 -3.49 -19.31
CA GLY A 52 -22.77 -3.26 -18.14
C GLY A 52 -22.38 -2.04 -17.32
N PRO A 53 -21.14 -1.93 -16.82
CA PRO A 53 -20.69 -0.77 -16.09
C PRO A 53 -20.77 0.54 -16.85
N LEU A 54 -20.41 0.53 -18.15
CA LEU A 54 -20.48 1.72 -19.00
C LEU A 54 -21.92 2.21 -19.18
N LEU A 55 -22.84 1.30 -19.47
CA LEU A 55 -24.27 1.62 -19.62
C LEU A 55 -24.85 2.17 -18.31
N PHE A 56 -24.44 1.61 -17.17
CA PHE A 56 -24.86 2.12 -15.85
C PHE A 56 -24.35 3.54 -15.62
N LEU A 57 -23.07 3.82 -15.92
CA LEU A 57 -22.51 5.16 -15.79
C LEU A 57 -23.25 6.19 -16.67
N ILE A 58 -23.55 5.84 -17.93
CA ILE A 58 -24.37 6.70 -18.81
C ILE A 58 -25.77 6.92 -18.23
N PHE A 59 -26.32 5.90 -17.57
CA PHE A 59 -27.65 5.99 -16.99
C PHE A 59 -27.72 6.92 -15.78
N ILE A 60 -26.69 6.91 -14.90
CA ILE A 60 -26.66 7.65 -13.64
C ILE A 60 -26.06 9.08 -13.79
N ASN A 61 -25.36 9.36 -14.87
CA ASN A 61 -24.52 10.55 -15.04
C ASN A 61 -25.25 11.90 -14.92
N ASP A 62 -26.53 11.94 -15.16
CA ASP A 62 -27.37 13.14 -15.06
C ASP A 62 -27.98 13.37 -13.65
N LEU A 63 -27.79 12.41 -12.72
CA LEU A 63 -28.29 12.54 -11.35
C LEU A 63 -27.79 13.81 -10.61
N PRO A 64 -26.51 14.24 -10.75
CA PRO A 64 -26.02 15.45 -10.08
C PRO A 64 -26.41 16.75 -10.74
N ILE A 65 -27.05 16.71 -11.90
CA ILE A 65 -27.41 17.92 -12.64
C ILE A 65 -28.48 18.72 -11.88
N ASN A 66 -28.21 20.03 -11.72
CA ASN A 66 -29.09 20.98 -11.01
C ASN A 66 -29.27 20.71 -9.51
N LEU A 67 -28.38 19.96 -8.84
CA LEU A 67 -28.32 19.92 -7.39
C LEU A 67 -27.60 21.15 -6.85
N ALA A 68 -28.05 21.67 -5.70
CA ALA A 68 -27.47 22.85 -5.07
C ALA A 68 -26.22 22.51 -4.27
N THR A 69 -26.08 21.27 -3.83
CA THR A 69 -24.93 20.77 -3.06
C THR A 69 -23.87 20.13 -3.95
N THR A 70 -22.64 20.08 -3.47
CA THR A 70 -21.57 19.38 -4.17
C THR A 70 -21.84 17.88 -4.15
N THR A 71 -22.12 17.29 -5.32
CA THR A 71 -22.44 15.87 -5.43
C THR A 71 -21.31 15.12 -6.13
N LYS A 72 -20.95 13.96 -5.59
CA LYS A 72 -19.99 13.02 -6.17
C LYS A 72 -20.63 11.64 -6.29
N ILE A 73 -20.42 11.01 -7.44
CA ILE A 73 -20.96 9.67 -7.73
C ILE A 73 -19.80 8.71 -7.99
N PHE A 74 -19.90 7.52 -7.44
CA PHE A 74 -19.02 6.40 -7.74
C PHE A 74 -19.90 5.15 -7.94
N ALA A 75 -20.17 4.81 -9.18
CA ALA A 75 -21.18 3.82 -9.58
C ALA A 75 -22.54 4.14 -8.93
N ASP A 76 -23.04 3.27 -8.06
CA ASP A 76 -24.29 3.43 -7.31
C ASP A 76 -24.12 4.27 -6.02
N ASP A 77 -22.90 4.41 -5.51
CA ASP A 77 -22.63 5.23 -4.33
C ASP A 77 -22.70 6.73 -4.68
N THR A 78 -23.65 7.43 -4.08
CA THR A 78 -23.83 8.88 -4.25
C THR A 78 -23.57 9.61 -2.93
N SER A 79 -22.80 10.70 -2.98
CA SER A 79 -22.45 11.51 -1.83
C SER A 79 -22.73 12.96 -2.08
N LEU A 80 -23.44 13.59 -1.15
CA LEU A 80 -23.72 15.03 -1.14
C LEU A 80 -22.87 15.69 -0.06
N PHE A 81 -22.24 16.82 -0.39
CA PHE A 81 -21.38 17.58 0.52
C PHE A 81 -21.87 19.00 0.61
N SER A 82 -22.00 19.50 1.84
CA SER A 82 -22.31 20.89 2.11
C SER A 82 -21.33 21.48 3.12
N LEU A 83 -20.79 22.67 2.83
CA LEU A 83 -20.06 23.45 3.81
C LEU A 83 -21.06 24.13 4.72
N VAL A 84 -21.07 23.75 6.01
CA VAL A 84 -22.04 24.25 6.98
C VAL A 84 -21.59 25.61 7.55
N LEU A 85 -22.01 26.70 6.93
CA LEU A 85 -21.89 28.05 7.48
C LEU A 85 -23.10 28.37 8.38
N ASN A 86 -24.29 28.03 7.91
CA ASN A 86 -25.55 28.07 8.66
C ASN A 86 -26.19 26.65 8.55
N GLN A 87 -26.61 26.09 9.68
CA GLN A 87 -27.16 24.74 9.73
C GLN A 87 -28.53 24.62 9.05
N ILE A 88 -29.41 25.61 9.28
CA ILE A 88 -30.77 25.63 8.72
C ILE A 88 -30.68 25.70 7.18
N ASP A 89 -29.88 26.61 6.65
CA ASP A 89 -29.71 26.77 5.20
C ASP A 89 -29.10 25.54 4.56
N SER A 90 -28.10 24.93 5.22
CA SER A 90 -27.43 23.72 4.71
C SER A 90 -28.38 22.54 4.72
N ALA A 91 -29.15 22.32 5.78
CA ALA A 91 -30.15 21.25 5.84
C ALA A 91 -31.27 21.48 4.82
N SER A 92 -31.75 22.72 4.63
CA SER A 92 -32.75 23.08 3.63
C SER A 92 -32.27 22.76 2.21
N LYS A 93 -31.00 23.07 1.86
CA LYS A 93 -30.42 22.74 0.56
C LYS A 93 -30.29 21.23 0.38
N LEU A 94 -29.80 20.52 1.39
CA LEU A 94 -29.67 19.05 1.35
C LEU A 94 -31.01 18.37 1.20
N ASN A 95 -32.05 18.79 1.96
CA ASN A 95 -33.38 18.19 1.85
C ASN A 95 -34.00 18.42 0.48
N ARG A 96 -33.81 19.61 -0.12
CA ARG A 96 -34.25 19.87 -1.49
C ARG A 96 -33.59 18.93 -2.51
N ASP A 97 -32.28 18.75 -2.38
CA ASP A 97 -31.54 17.87 -3.27
C ASP A 97 -31.91 16.38 -3.07
N LEU A 98 -32.12 15.95 -1.82
CA LEU A 98 -32.59 14.60 -1.51
C LEU A 98 -33.98 14.33 -2.09
N LEU A 99 -34.91 15.29 -1.99
CA LEU A 99 -36.21 15.20 -2.62
C LEU A 99 -36.09 15.03 -4.14
N ARG A 100 -35.27 15.88 -4.77
CA ARG A 100 -35.03 15.81 -6.21
C ARG A 100 -34.43 14.47 -6.65
N ILE A 101 -33.49 13.91 -5.87
CA ILE A 101 -32.92 12.57 -6.13
C ILE A 101 -34.01 11.50 -6.02
N SER A 102 -34.91 11.60 -5.06
CA SER A 102 -36.03 10.70 -4.89
C SER A 102 -37.00 10.76 -6.09
N ASP A 103 -37.32 11.97 -6.58
CA ASP A 103 -38.18 12.18 -7.75
C ASP A 103 -37.54 11.62 -9.03
N LEU A 104 -36.25 11.85 -9.24
CA LEU A 104 -35.50 11.29 -10.37
C LEU A 104 -35.46 9.76 -10.32
N ALA A 105 -35.24 9.19 -9.15
CA ALA A 105 -35.23 7.74 -8.98
C ALA A 105 -36.60 7.14 -9.28
N TYR A 106 -37.69 7.79 -8.85
CA TYR A 106 -39.05 7.36 -9.18
C TYR A 106 -39.31 7.41 -10.70
N GLN A 107 -38.92 8.54 -11.35
CA GLN A 107 -39.06 8.70 -12.81
C GLN A 107 -38.24 7.65 -13.58
N TRP A 108 -37.08 7.28 -13.10
CA TRP A 108 -36.20 6.29 -13.72
C TRP A 108 -36.52 4.85 -13.30
N LYS A 109 -37.55 4.65 -12.49
CA LYS A 109 -37.94 3.35 -11.95
C LYS A 109 -36.80 2.65 -11.20
N MET A 110 -36.02 3.45 -10.48
CA MET A 110 -34.99 2.97 -9.55
C MET A 110 -35.59 2.92 -8.14
N SER A 111 -35.14 1.96 -7.35
CA SER A 111 -35.47 1.90 -5.93
C SER A 111 -34.19 1.91 -5.12
N PHE A 112 -34.21 2.69 -4.03
CA PHE A 112 -33.16 2.64 -3.03
C PHE A 112 -33.27 1.36 -2.18
N ASN A 113 -32.24 1.09 -1.36
CA ASN A 113 -32.28 -0.04 -0.46
C ASN A 113 -33.58 -0.01 0.38
N PRO A 114 -34.35 -1.11 0.47
CA PRO A 114 -35.59 -1.13 1.24
C PRO A 114 -35.41 -0.93 2.76
N ASP A 115 -34.20 -1.19 3.29
CA ASP A 115 -33.85 -0.91 4.68
C ASP A 115 -33.48 0.60 4.84
N PRO A 116 -34.30 1.43 5.50
CA PRO A 116 -34.05 2.85 5.66
C PRO A 116 -32.69 3.14 6.29
N SER A 117 -32.22 2.29 7.20
CA SER A 117 -30.92 2.46 7.86
C SER A 117 -29.72 2.28 6.94
N LYS A 118 -29.93 1.75 5.73
CA LYS A 118 -28.94 1.51 4.70
C LYS A 118 -29.13 2.37 3.45
N GLN A 119 -30.21 3.15 3.38
CA GLN A 119 -30.49 4.02 2.24
C GLN A 119 -29.56 5.24 2.22
N ALA A 120 -29.49 5.94 3.32
CA ALA A 120 -28.67 7.13 3.47
C ALA A 120 -28.18 7.27 4.91
N VAL A 121 -27.01 7.87 5.07
CA VAL A 121 -26.45 8.24 6.38
C VAL A 121 -25.85 9.63 6.32
N GLU A 122 -25.89 10.32 7.43
CA GLU A 122 -25.36 11.67 7.60
C GLU A 122 -24.16 11.65 8.55
N ILE A 123 -23.07 12.35 8.17
CA ILE A 123 -21.90 12.54 9.03
C ILE A 123 -21.55 14.02 9.10
N HIS A 124 -21.42 14.54 10.30
CA HIS A 124 -20.97 15.91 10.57
C HIS A 124 -19.47 15.91 10.83
N PHE A 125 -18.69 16.45 9.90
CA PHE A 125 -17.26 16.63 10.09
C PHE A 125 -17.01 17.93 10.87
N THR A 126 -16.69 17.83 12.17
CA THR A 126 -16.47 18.99 13.04
C THR A 126 -15.41 18.71 14.10
N LYS A 127 -14.71 19.78 14.51
CA LYS A 127 -13.82 19.79 15.67
C LYS A 127 -14.42 20.46 16.89
N LYS A 128 -15.58 21.09 16.72
CA LYS A 128 -16.29 21.77 17.83
C LYS A 128 -16.73 20.70 18.84
N ARG A 129 -16.59 21.01 20.14
CA ARG A 129 -17.02 20.11 21.23
C ARG A 129 -18.53 20.13 21.42
N ASN A 130 -19.17 21.29 21.21
CA ASN A 130 -20.61 21.42 21.31
C ASN A 130 -21.24 21.07 19.98
N HIS A 131 -21.91 19.92 19.93
CA HIS A 131 -22.75 19.55 18.80
C HIS A 131 -24.00 20.44 18.85
N LEU A 132 -24.15 21.24 17.81
CA LEU A 132 -25.44 21.89 17.54
C LEU A 132 -26.34 20.76 16.99
N ASN A 133 -27.62 20.76 17.39
CA ASN A 133 -28.58 19.81 16.80
C ASN A 133 -28.98 20.34 15.41
N PRO A 134 -28.44 19.76 14.32
CA PRO A 134 -28.84 20.17 12.98
C PRO A 134 -30.27 19.76 12.72
N PRO A 135 -31.00 20.50 11.86
CA PRO A 135 -32.31 20.06 11.38
C PRO A 135 -32.21 18.70 10.71
N THR A 136 -33.19 17.86 10.96
CA THR A 136 -33.24 16.47 10.41
C THR A 136 -33.27 16.50 8.88
N LEU A 137 -32.47 15.65 8.26
CA LEU A 137 -32.56 15.39 6.83
C LEU A 137 -33.59 14.26 6.59
N ILE A 138 -34.39 14.41 5.52
CA ILE A 138 -35.43 13.46 5.14
C ILE A 138 -35.11 12.91 3.76
N PHE A 139 -35.07 11.59 3.63
CA PHE A 139 -34.87 10.91 2.36
C PHE A 139 -35.94 9.84 2.14
N SER A 140 -36.66 9.93 1.00
CA SER A 140 -37.76 9.03 0.65
C SER A 140 -38.79 8.86 1.79
N GLY A 141 -39.12 9.96 2.49
CA GLY A 141 -40.10 9.99 3.57
C GLY A 141 -39.61 9.46 4.92
N THR A 142 -38.32 9.15 5.07
CA THR A 142 -37.72 8.68 6.33
C THR A 142 -36.58 9.59 6.77
N ASP A 143 -36.39 9.70 8.09
CA ASP A 143 -35.31 10.46 8.67
C ASP A 143 -33.96 9.81 8.39
N VAL A 144 -33.00 10.63 7.90
CA VAL A 144 -31.63 10.16 7.65
C VAL A 144 -30.89 10.02 8.96
N LYS A 145 -30.32 8.84 9.19
CA LYS A 145 -29.57 8.52 10.41
C LYS A 145 -28.25 9.28 10.48
N VAL A 146 -28.05 10.06 11.54
CA VAL A 146 -26.76 10.66 11.88
C VAL A 146 -25.83 9.60 12.46
N CYS A 147 -24.61 9.47 11.93
CA CYS A 147 -23.63 8.50 12.36
C CYS A 147 -22.31 9.20 12.76
N GLU A 148 -21.63 8.67 13.78
CA GLU A 148 -20.30 9.14 14.18
C GLU A 148 -19.20 8.64 13.23
N SER A 149 -19.43 7.54 12.55
CA SER A 149 -18.53 7.01 11.53
C SER A 149 -19.30 6.20 10.48
N HIS A 150 -18.81 6.23 9.24
CA HIS A 150 -19.37 5.45 8.14
C HIS A 150 -18.27 4.96 7.21
N LYS A 151 -18.48 3.79 6.62
CA LYS A 151 -17.57 3.23 5.62
C LYS A 151 -17.95 3.70 4.22
N TYR A 152 -17.16 4.61 3.67
CA TYR A 152 -17.34 5.15 2.33
C TYR A 152 -16.17 4.71 1.43
N LEU A 153 -16.47 4.08 0.30
CA LEU A 153 -15.49 3.56 -0.67
C LEU A 153 -14.32 2.79 0.00
N GLY A 154 -14.63 1.97 1.00
CA GLY A 154 -13.64 1.16 1.72
C GLY A 154 -12.83 1.87 2.80
N LEU A 155 -13.01 3.19 2.97
CA LEU A 155 -12.47 3.98 4.07
C LEU A 155 -13.53 4.18 5.16
N ILE A 156 -13.15 4.06 6.42
CA ILE A 156 -14.02 4.44 7.53
C ILE A 156 -13.70 5.88 7.88
N LEU A 157 -14.67 6.76 7.60
CA LEU A 157 -14.61 8.18 7.92
C LEU A 157 -15.29 8.39 9.26
N ASP A 158 -14.65 9.10 10.17
CA ASP A 158 -15.19 9.52 11.47
C ASP A 158 -15.38 11.04 11.51
N THR A 159 -16.22 11.53 12.42
CA THR A 159 -16.57 12.96 12.54
C THR A 159 -15.37 13.90 12.70
N ARG A 160 -14.23 13.40 13.16
CA ARG A 160 -12.99 14.17 13.36
C ARG A 160 -11.96 13.93 12.27
N LEU A 161 -12.22 13.01 11.32
CA LEU A 161 -11.26 12.51 10.33
C LEU A 161 -9.93 12.08 10.99
N ALA A 162 -10.03 11.37 12.12
CA ALA A 162 -8.88 10.82 12.83
C ALA A 162 -8.43 9.47 12.27
N PHE A 163 -9.34 8.77 11.59
CA PHE A 163 -9.11 7.46 10.95
C PHE A 163 -8.71 6.32 11.90
N ASP A 164 -8.86 6.50 13.21
CA ASP A 164 -8.44 5.52 14.22
C ASP A 164 -9.14 4.16 14.02
N HIS A 165 -10.44 4.19 13.78
CA HIS A 165 -11.23 2.99 13.54
C HIS A 165 -10.84 2.30 12.23
N HIS A 166 -10.62 3.09 11.17
CA HIS A 166 -10.13 2.59 9.89
C HIS A 166 -8.80 1.85 10.04
N LEU A 167 -7.83 2.47 10.70
CA LEU A 167 -6.49 1.92 10.87
C LEU A 167 -6.49 0.66 11.76
N LYS A 168 -7.32 0.62 12.82
CA LYS A 168 -7.51 -0.58 13.62
C LYS A 168 -8.04 -1.75 12.80
N GLU A 169 -9.06 -1.50 11.95
CA GLU A 169 -9.61 -2.54 11.06
C GLU A 169 -8.57 -3.04 10.05
N LYS A 170 -7.81 -2.13 9.43
CA LYS A 170 -6.77 -2.51 8.45
C LYS A 170 -5.62 -3.28 9.09
N ILE A 171 -5.16 -2.88 10.26
CA ILE A 171 -4.16 -3.61 11.04
C ILE A 171 -4.66 -5.02 11.38
N SER A 172 -5.90 -5.15 11.83
CA SER A 172 -6.50 -6.46 12.13
C SER A 172 -6.53 -7.37 10.91
N LYS A 173 -6.95 -6.85 9.74
CA LYS A 173 -6.95 -7.62 8.47
C LYS A 173 -5.53 -8.00 8.02
N ALA A 174 -4.59 -7.08 8.12
CA ALA A 174 -3.19 -7.35 7.77
C ALA A 174 -2.58 -8.43 8.67
N ASN A 175 -2.87 -8.41 9.99
CA ASN A 175 -2.40 -9.43 10.93
C ASN A 175 -2.94 -10.83 10.63
N LYS A 176 -4.16 -10.96 10.08
CA LYS A 176 -4.66 -12.26 9.59
C LYS A 176 -3.78 -12.81 8.45
N GLY A 177 -3.33 -11.93 7.54
CA GLY A 177 -2.38 -12.30 6.49
C GLY A 177 -1.01 -12.73 7.05
N ILE A 178 -0.51 -12.08 8.12
CA ILE A 178 0.72 -12.49 8.80
C ILE A 178 0.54 -13.87 9.46
N GLY A 179 -0.62 -14.14 10.05
CA GLY A 179 -0.96 -15.46 10.56
C GLY A 179 -0.91 -16.56 9.49
N LEU A 180 -1.32 -16.24 8.25
CA LEU A 180 -1.17 -17.14 7.11
C LEU A 180 0.31 -17.37 6.76
N ILE A 181 1.12 -16.32 6.69
CA ILE A 181 2.57 -16.41 6.43
C ILE A 181 3.23 -17.30 7.48
N ASN A 182 2.94 -17.10 8.77
CA ASN A 182 3.51 -17.90 9.86
C ASN A 182 3.17 -19.41 9.75
N ARG A 183 1.97 -19.74 9.30
CA ARG A 183 1.57 -21.16 9.08
C ARG A 183 2.28 -21.77 7.90
N LEU A 184 2.50 -21.01 6.84
CA LEU A 184 3.04 -21.51 5.58
C LEU A 184 4.57 -21.43 5.50
N ARG A 185 5.25 -20.72 6.40
CA ARG A 185 6.72 -20.50 6.33
C ARG A 185 7.57 -21.76 6.35
N LYS A 186 7.04 -22.88 6.86
CA LYS A 186 7.73 -24.17 6.86
C LYS A 186 7.66 -24.88 5.51
N PHE A 187 6.68 -24.55 4.67
CA PHE A 187 6.36 -25.24 3.44
C PHE A 187 6.68 -24.43 2.18
N LEU A 188 6.69 -23.11 2.29
CA LEU A 188 6.82 -22.23 1.14
C LEU A 188 8.16 -21.49 1.12
N SER A 189 8.57 -21.18 -0.11
CA SER A 189 9.75 -20.37 -0.36
C SER A 189 9.59 -18.95 0.19
N ARG A 190 10.70 -18.31 0.50
CA ARG A 190 10.74 -16.89 0.85
C ARG A 190 10.08 -16.00 -0.20
N GLU A 191 10.29 -16.30 -1.49
CA GLU A 191 9.67 -15.57 -2.61
C GLU A 191 8.16 -15.73 -2.63
N SER A 192 7.66 -16.96 -2.38
CA SER A 192 6.24 -17.24 -2.26
C SER A 192 5.63 -16.54 -1.06
N LEU A 193 6.31 -16.55 0.10
CA LEU A 193 5.87 -15.84 1.29
C LEU A 193 5.86 -14.31 1.07
N LEU A 194 6.86 -13.77 0.35
CA LEU A 194 6.89 -12.36 -0.03
C LEU A 194 5.74 -12.01 -0.99
N THR A 195 5.37 -12.93 -1.88
CA THR A 195 4.20 -12.77 -2.76
C THR A 195 2.91 -12.74 -1.93
N ILE A 196 2.75 -13.64 -0.96
CA ILE A 196 1.61 -13.62 -0.01
C ILE A 196 1.56 -12.30 0.74
N TYR A 197 2.69 -11.80 1.22
CA TYR A 197 2.74 -10.46 1.85
C TYR A 197 2.27 -9.37 0.91
N LYS A 198 2.79 -9.33 -0.33
CA LYS A 198 2.44 -8.32 -1.33
C LYS A 198 0.96 -8.36 -1.75
N THR A 199 0.32 -9.53 -1.71
CA THR A 199 -1.08 -9.73 -2.14
C THR A 199 -2.09 -9.65 -1.01
N PHE A 200 -1.79 -10.16 0.18
CA PHE A 200 -2.76 -10.30 1.28
C PHE A 200 -2.51 -9.40 2.50
N VAL A 201 -1.29 -8.87 2.67
CA VAL A 201 -0.96 -8.00 3.81
C VAL A 201 -0.83 -6.55 3.37
N ARG A 202 0.07 -6.29 2.42
CA ARG A 202 0.42 -4.93 1.98
C ARG A 202 -0.76 -4.11 1.44
N PRO A 203 -1.74 -4.66 0.70
CA PRO A 203 -2.88 -3.88 0.23
C PRO A 203 -3.70 -3.26 1.36
N HIS A 204 -3.77 -3.91 2.52
CA HIS A 204 -4.43 -3.33 3.69
C HIS A 204 -3.66 -2.15 4.29
N LEU A 205 -2.34 -2.10 4.13
CA LEU A 205 -1.47 -1.03 4.63
C LEU A 205 -1.38 0.15 3.65
N ASP A 206 -1.62 -0.11 2.36
CA ASP A 206 -1.49 0.86 1.28
C ASP A 206 -2.85 1.54 0.90
N TYR A 207 -4.00 0.89 1.15
CA TYR A 207 -5.28 1.36 0.66
C TYR A 207 -5.72 2.65 1.33
N GLY A 208 -5.88 3.72 0.55
CA GLY A 208 -6.34 5.02 1.02
C GLY A 208 -5.30 5.85 1.78
N ASP A 209 -4.03 5.41 1.80
CA ASP A 209 -2.92 6.09 2.49
C ASP A 209 -2.79 7.57 2.12
N VAL A 210 -3.08 7.92 0.88
CA VAL A 210 -3.09 9.32 0.40
C VAL A 210 -4.05 10.20 1.19
N ILE A 211 -5.12 9.63 1.75
CA ILE A 211 -6.18 10.34 2.47
C ILE A 211 -5.87 10.42 3.97
N TYR A 212 -5.52 9.30 4.60
CA TYR A 212 -5.41 9.23 6.07
C TYR A 212 -3.99 9.47 6.63
N ASP A 213 -2.95 9.43 5.80
CA ASP A 213 -1.59 9.64 6.27
C ASP A 213 -1.33 11.13 6.53
N CYS A 214 -1.72 11.60 7.70
CA CYS A 214 -1.44 12.95 8.18
C CYS A 214 -0.31 12.91 9.21
N PRO A 215 0.67 13.84 9.18
CA PRO A 215 1.82 13.87 10.11
C PRO A 215 1.46 13.86 11.60
N GLY A 216 0.27 14.36 11.97
CA GLY A 216 -0.20 14.34 13.36
C GLY A 216 -0.55 12.96 13.94
N ASN A 217 -0.56 11.89 13.12
CA ASN A 217 -0.91 10.53 13.52
C ASN A 217 0.31 9.61 13.68
N SER A 218 1.41 10.11 14.24
CA SER A 218 2.68 9.38 14.39
C SER A 218 2.53 7.99 15.02
N THR A 219 1.67 7.84 16.03
CA THR A 219 1.43 6.57 16.72
C THR A 219 0.83 5.49 15.79
N PHE A 220 -0.12 5.86 14.93
CA PHE A 220 -0.73 4.90 14.00
C PHE A 220 0.19 4.57 12.83
N VAL A 221 0.93 5.54 12.33
CA VAL A 221 1.98 5.32 11.32
C VAL A 221 3.01 4.32 11.82
N GLN A 222 3.44 4.44 13.07
CA GLN A 222 4.36 3.48 13.71
C GLN A 222 3.74 2.08 13.86
N LYS A 223 2.44 2.00 14.19
CA LYS A 223 1.74 0.71 14.28
C LYS A 223 1.65 0.01 12.91
N LEU A 224 1.35 0.74 11.82
CA LEU A 224 1.36 0.17 10.47
C LEU A 224 2.75 -0.34 10.08
N GLU A 225 3.80 0.43 10.36
CA GLU A 225 5.18 0.03 10.10
C GLU A 225 5.57 -1.22 10.92
N SER A 226 5.07 -1.33 12.15
CA SER A 226 5.27 -2.53 12.98
C SER A 226 4.60 -3.78 12.40
N VAL A 227 3.44 -3.63 11.74
CA VAL A 227 2.79 -4.74 11.03
C VAL A 227 3.66 -5.22 9.86
N GLN A 228 4.19 -4.31 9.03
CA GLN A 228 5.14 -4.66 7.97
C GLN A 228 6.38 -5.34 8.53
N TYR A 229 6.97 -4.79 9.58
CA TYR A 229 8.14 -5.36 10.25
C TYR A 229 7.89 -6.79 10.72
N ASN A 230 6.74 -7.06 11.37
CA ASN A 230 6.37 -8.39 11.82
C ASN A 230 6.18 -9.38 10.65
N ALA A 231 5.60 -8.92 9.54
CA ALA A 231 5.51 -9.72 8.31
C ALA A 231 6.90 -10.08 7.78
N CYS A 232 7.82 -9.14 7.77
CA CYS A 232 9.20 -9.34 7.31
C CYS A 232 9.96 -10.31 8.21
N LEU A 233 9.79 -10.22 9.53
CA LEU A 233 10.34 -11.21 10.48
C LEU A 233 9.81 -12.62 10.20
N ALA A 234 8.50 -12.74 9.95
CA ALA A 234 7.87 -14.03 9.64
C ALA A 234 8.42 -14.65 8.33
N ILE A 235 8.67 -13.82 7.31
CA ILE A 235 9.21 -14.25 6.01
C ILE A 235 10.67 -14.66 6.11
N THR A 236 11.47 -13.92 6.85
CA THR A 236 12.93 -14.13 6.92
C THR A 236 13.37 -15.08 8.03
N GLY A 237 12.50 -15.35 9.01
CA GLY A 237 12.84 -16.08 10.22
C GLY A 237 13.83 -15.35 11.14
N CYS A 238 14.01 -14.04 10.97
CA CYS A 238 14.84 -13.22 11.84
C CYS A 238 14.19 -13.00 13.21
N PHE A 239 15.01 -12.64 14.21
CA PHE A 239 14.55 -12.36 15.57
C PHE A 239 13.96 -10.95 15.70
N ARG A 240 13.11 -10.77 16.70
CA ARG A 240 12.70 -9.42 17.13
C ARG A 240 13.94 -8.62 17.57
N GLY A 241 13.97 -7.32 17.27
CA GLY A 241 15.13 -6.47 17.49
C GLY A 241 16.04 -6.34 16.25
N THR A 242 15.84 -7.14 15.21
CA THR A 242 16.53 -6.93 13.93
C THR A 242 16.25 -5.53 13.38
N SER A 243 17.29 -4.82 12.90
CA SER A 243 17.15 -3.51 12.28
C SER A 243 16.15 -3.55 11.13
N ARG A 244 15.18 -2.63 11.14
CA ARG A 244 14.18 -2.50 10.07
C ARG A 244 14.82 -2.24 8.72
N GLU A 245 15.80 -1.35 8.67
CA GLU A 245 16.50 -0.99 7.42
C GLU A 245 17.18 -2.20 6.80
N LYS A 246 17.95 -2.97 7.59
CA LYS A 246 18.60 -4.18 7.12
C LYS A 246 17.61 -5.24 6.68
N LEU A 247 16.50 -5.42 7.41
CA LEU A 247 15.47 -6.40 7.12
C LEU A 247 14.72 -6.06 5.82
N TYR A 248 14.39 -4.79 5.61
CA TYR A 248 13.72 -4.32 4.39
C TYR A 248 14.64 -4.37 3.18
N SER A 249 15.90 -3.98 3.36
CA SER A 249 16.93 -4.13 2.33
C SER A 249 17.08 -5.60 1.90
N GLU A 250 17.14 -6.52 2.86
CA GLU A 250 17.26 -7.96 2.60
C GLU A 250 16.07 -8.54 1.81
N LEU A 251 14.87 -7.99 2.01
CA LEU A 251 13.66 -8.39 1.26
C LEU A 251 13.44 -7.58 -0.02
N GLY A 252 14.23 -6.54 -0.27
CA GLY A 252 14.04 -5.62 -1.39
C GLY A 252 12.67 -4.90 -1.31
N ILE A 253 12.25 -4.52 -0.11
CA ILE A 253 11.01 -3.77 0.10
C ILE A 253 11.30 -2.41 0.71
N GLU A 254 10.48 -1.45 0.35
CA GLU A 254 10.53 -0.08 0.88
C GLU A 254 9.81 0.00 2.22
N CYS A 255 10.22 0.92 3.10
CA CYS A 255 9.41 1.25 4.26
C CYS A 255 8.07 1.89 3.83
N LEU A 256 7.04 1.77 4.66
CA LEU A 256 5.72 2.32 4.32
C LEU A 256 5.75 3.85 4.20
N ALA A 257 6.66 4.53 4.89
CA ALA A 257 6.82 5.99 4.78
C ALA A 257 7.29 6.39 3.36
N ASP A 258 8.30 5.72 2.81
CA ASP A 258 8.82 5.98 1.45
C ASP A 258 7.77 5.63 0.40
N ARG A 259 7.00 4.54 0.62
CA ARG A 259 5.89 4.17 -0.26
C ARG A 259 4.79 5.22 -0.30
N ARG A 260 4.39 5.75 0.86
CA ARG A 260 3.40 6.84 0.93
C ARG A 260 3.93 8.13 0.31
N TYR A 261 5.20 8.42 0.53
CA TYR A 261 5.89 9.56 -0.10
C TYR A 261 5.81 9.47 -1.62
N SER A 262 6.23 8.35 -2.21
CA SER A 262 6.23 8.16 -3.66
C SER A 262 4.80 8.16 -4.24
N ARG A 263 3.84 7.46 -3.63
CA ARG A 263 2.46 7.39 -4.11
C ARG A 263 1.77 8.75 -4.13
N ARG A 264 2.00 9.60 -3.13
CA ARG A 264 1.51 10.97 -3.10
C ARG A 264 2.11 11.81 -4.21
N LEU A 265 3.42 11.73 -4.42
CA LEU A 265 4.08 12.44 -5.52
C LEU A 265 3.61 11.94 -6.88
N PHE A 266 3.33 10.64 -7.05
CA PHE A 266 2.77 10.12 -8.31
C PHE A 266 1.37 10.66 -8.59
N LEU A 267 0.51 10.74 -7.59
CA LEU A 267 -0.81 11.35 -7.74
C LEU A 267 -0.68 12.85 -8.00
N PHE A 268 0.19 13.54 -7.29
CA PHE A 268 0.43 14.97 -7.46
C PHE A 268 0.98 15.30 -8.86
N TYR A 269 1.96 14.50 -9.36
CA TYR A 269 2.44 14.59 -10.74
C TYR A 269 1.29 14.45 -11.75
N LYS A 270 0.39 13.48 -11.55
CA LYS A 270 -0.76 13.28 -12.43
C LYS A 270 -1.70 14.50 -12.42
N ILE A 271 -1.93 15.10 -11.26
CA ILE A 271 -2.76 16.30 -11.14
C ILE A 271 -2.12 17.47 -11.89
N LEU A 272 -0.81 17.67 -11.74
CA LEU A 272 -0.05 18.74 -12.42
C LEU A 272 -0.01 18.60 -13.95
N ASN A 273 -0.16 17.38 -14.46
CA ASN A 273 -0.10 17.09 -15.92
C ASN A 273 -1.48 16.78 -16.51
N ASP A 274 -2.58 17.20 -15.87
CA ASP A 274 -3.95 16.99 -16.33
C ASP A 274 -4.31 15.51 -16.63
N LEU A 275 -3.63 14.57 -15.96
CA LEU A 275 -3.91 13.14 -16.02
C LEU A 275 -4.96 12.69 -14.99
N THR A 276 -5.67 13.64 -14.41
CA THR A 276 -6.75 13.44 -13.43
C THR A 276 -7.93 14.37 -13.77
N PRO A 277 -9.12 14.12 -13.19
CA PRO A 277 -10.24 15.03 -13.39
C PRO A 277 -9.91 16.48 -12.99
N LYS A 278 -10.34 17.44 -13.82
CA LYS A 278 -10.03 18.88 -13.67
C LYS A 278 -10.35 19.47 -12.30
N TYR A 279 -11.38 18.96 -11.60
CA TYR A 279 -11.70 19.48 -10.26
C TYR A 279 -10.56 19.27 -9.24
N LEU A 280 -9.62 18.34 -9.46
CA LEU A 280 -8.44 18.19 -8.60
C LEU A 280 -7.40 19.27 -8.88
N SER A 281 -7.19 19.65 -10.13
CA SER A 281 -6.25 20.73 -10.49
C SER A 281 -6.75 22.10 -10.02
N ASN A 282 -8.05 22.29 -9.81
CA ASN A 282 -8.60 23.53 -9.26
C ASN A 282 -8.08 23.85 -7.85
N TYR A 283 -7.66 22.86 -7.06
CA TYR A 283 -7.01 23.06 -5.75
C TYR A 283 -5.56 23.55 -5.87
N LEU A 284 -4.98 23.52 -7.08
CA LEU A 284 -3.62 23.98 -7.37
C LEU A 284 -3.60 25.42 -7.87
N LEU A 285 -4.75 26.09 -7.96
CA LEU A 285 -4.84 27.47 -8.47
C LEU A 285 -3.84 28.36 -7.74
N PRO A 286 -2.96 29.06 -8.51
CA PRO A 286 -1.91 29.89 -7.95
C PRO A 286 -2.56 31.05 -7.19
N GLN A 287 -2.41 31.05 -5.89
CA GLN A 287 -2.57 32.30 -5.16
C GLN A 287 -1.37 33.20 -5.52
N ASN A 288 -1.55 34.07 -6.52
CA ASN A 288 -0.61 35.13 -6.91
C ASN A 288 0.85 34.71 -7.04
N ILE A 289 1.13 33.76 -7.93
CA ILE A 289 2.50 33.59 -8.45
C ILE A 289 2.65 34.62 -9.57
N ALA A 290 3.45 35.64 -9.32
CA ALA A 290 4.02 36.43 -10.40
C ALA A 290 4.88 35.47 -11.25
N LEU A 291 4.29 34.98 -12.33
CA LEU A 291 4.93 34.10 -13.30
C LEU A 291 6.04 34.91 -14.02
N ARG A 292 7.20 35.02 -13.42
CA ARG A 292 8.42 35.26 -14.19
C ARG A 292 8.69 33.98 -14.96
N ASN A 293 8.93 34.10 -16.25
CA ASN A 293 9.29 33.02 -17.19
C ASN A 293 10.46 32.16 -16.68
N LEU A 294 10.16 31.25 -15.75
CA LEU A 294 11.12 30.25 -15.27
C LEU A 294 10.99 29.04 -16.17
N ARG A 295 12.08 28.58 -16.74
CA ARG A 295 12.19 27.34 -17.55
C ARG A 295 11.84 26.07 -16.76
N THR A 296 11.61 26.19 -15.45
CA THR A 296 11.31 25.10 -14.53
C THR A 296 9.86 25.19 -14.03
N ARG A 297 9.23 24.06 -13.74
CA ARG A 297 7.85 24.03 -13.18
C ARG A 297 7.77 24.86 -11.90
N PRO A 298 6.66 25.61 -11.71
CA PRO A 298 6.53 26.54 -10.62
C PRO A 298 6.61 25.85 -9.26
N LEU A 299 7.32 26.48 -8.33
CA LEU A 299 7.29 26.15 -6.91
C LEU A 299 6.01 26.67 -6.27
N PHE A 300 5.46 25.94 -5.31
CA PHE A 300 4.22 26.28 -4.66
C PHE A 300 4.44 27.06 -3.36
N GLN A 301 3.67 28.10 -3.15
CA GLN A 301 3.57 28.77 -1.86
C GLN A 301 2.58 28.03 -0.96
N ILE A 302 3.05 27.61 0.23
CA ILE A 302 2.23 26.86 1.16
C ILE A 302 1.68 27.81 2.20
N GLN A 303 0.37 28.07 2.14
CA GLN A 303 -0.32 28.86 3.16
C GLN A 303 -1.09 27.92 4.08
N GLY A 304 -0.71 27.86 5.35
CA GLY A 304 -1.40 27.04 6.33
C GLY A 304 -1.01 27.41 7.76
N ARG A 305 -2.01 27.76 8.58
CA ARG A 305 -1.80 28.16 9.98
C ARG A 305 -1.58 26.97 10.91
N THR A 306 -2.09 25.79 10.58
CA THR A 306 -2.03 24.61 11.46
C THR A 306 -1.18 23.51 10.84
N GLU A 307 -0.42 22.79 11.66
CA GLU A 307 0.37 21.64 11.27
C GLU A 307 -0.50 20.55 10.62
N ARG A 308 -1.70 20.33 11.14
CA ARG A 308 -2.65 19.38 10.56
C ARG A 308 -3.03 19.74 9.13
N PHE A 309 -3.27 21.04 8.83
CA PHE A 309 -3.57 21.48 7.47
C PHE A 309 -2.35 21.27 6.55
N ARG A 310 -1.15 21.62 7.02
CA ARG A 310 0.10 21.40 6.26
C ARG A 310 0.34 19.93 5.94
N GLY A 311 -0.14 19.03 6.81
CA GLY A 311 -0.06 17.57 6.62
C GLY A 311 -1.12 17.00 5.70
N THR A 312 -2.13 17.76 5.27
CA THR A 312 -3.10 17.27 4.28
C THR A 312 -2.47 17.12 2.89
N PHE A 313 -3.16 16.40 2.00
CA PHE A 313 -2.58 15.99 0.72
C PHE A 313 -1.94 17.12 -0.08
N PHE A 314 -2.68 18.19 -0.39
CA PHE A 314 -2.17 19.26 -1.26
C PHE A 314 -1.00 20.04 -0.65
N PRO A 315 -1.09 20.61 0.55
CA PRO A 315 0.02 21.35 1.16
C PRO A 315 1.27 20.48 1.32
N LEU A 316 1.10 19.23 1.74
CA LEU A 316 2.23 18.32 1.93
C LEU A 316 2.89 17.93 0.59
N CYS A 317 2.09 17.66 -0.45
CA CYS A 317 2.63 17.37 -1.77
C CYS A 317 3.32 18.58 -2.39
N MET A 318 2.78 19.78 -2.21
CA MET A 318 3.42 21.02 -2.66
C MET A 318 4.79 21.23 -2.00
N SER A 319 4.89 21.01 -0.66
CA SER A 319 6.17 21.08 0.05
C SER A 319 7.17 20.06 -0.52
N ARG A 320 6.78 18.80 -0.59
CA ARG A 320 7.64 17.73 -1.11
C ARG A 320 8.03 17.92 -2.57
N TRP A 321 7.15 18.50 -3.37
CA TRP A 321 7.44 18.86 -4.75
C TRP A 321 8.47 19.96 -4.86
N ASN A 322 8.39 20.98 -3.99
CA ASN A 322 9.38 22.04 -3.93
C ASN A 322 10.77 21.53 -3.57
N ASP A 323 10.85 20.50 -2.72
CA ASP A 323 12.10 19.88 -2.26
C ASP A 323 12.74 18.95 -3.32
N LEU A 324 12.00 18.59 -4.38
CA LEU A 324 12.55 17.76 -5.46
C LEU A 324 13.49 18.55 -6.39
N ASP A 325 14.53 17.88 -6.86
CA ASP A 325 15.39 18.41 -7.93
C ASP A 325 14.57 18.73 -9.20
N SER A 326 14.89 19.84 -9.87
CA SER A 326 14.24 20.23 -11.12
C SER A 326 14.33 19.14 -12.19
N ARG A 327 15.44 18.40 -12.26
CA ARG A 327 15.64 17.28 -13.18
C ARG A 327 14.57 16.19 -13.01
N ILE A 328 14.08 15.98 -11.78
CA ILE A 328 13.00 15.01 -11.49
C ILE A 328 11.63 15.63 -11.78
N ARG A 329 11.43 16.90 -11.39
CA ARG A 329 10.14 17.59 -11.57
C ARG A 329 9.74 17.76 -13.04
N ASP A 330 10.73 17.99 -13.91
CA ASP A 330 10.52 18.31 -15.31
C ASP A 330 10.46 17.08 -16.24
N LEU A 331 10.47 15.88 -15.68
CA LEU A 331 10.37 14.65 -16.47
C LEU A 331 9.04 14.59 -17.24
N PRO A 332 9.08 14.23 -18.54
CA PRO A 332 7.94 14.40 -19.45
C PRO A 332 6.86 13.32 -19.29
N SER A 333 7.13 12.22 -18.59
CA SER A 333 6.17 11.12 -18.44
C SER A 333 6.11 10.57 -17.02
N ILE A 334 4.93 10.11 -16.63
CA ILE A 334 4.72 9.49 -15.31
C ILE A 334 5.61 8.25 -15.11
N SER A 335 5.93 7.51 -16.17
CA SER A 335 6.80 6.34 -16.10
C SER A 335 8.23 6.74 -15.73
N LYS A 336 8.81 7.73 -16.43
CA LYS A 336 10.14 8.28 -16.12
C LYS A 336 10.18 8.90 -14.73
N PHE A 337 9.13 9.65 -14.35
CA PHE A 337 9.02 10.24 -13.02
C PHE A 337 9.00 9.18 -11.91
N LYS A 338 8.22 8.10 -12.09
CA LYS A 338 8.21 6.98 -11.13
C LYS A 338 9.60 6.35 -10.99
N SER A 339 10.27 6.07 -12.10
CA SER A 339 11.62 5.47 -12.09
C SER A 339 12.61 6.37 -11.34
N ALA A 340 12.60 7.68 -11.60
CA ALA A 340 13.48 8.63 -10.93
C ALA A 340 13.21 8.73 -9.41
N ILE A 341 11.95 8.75 -8.98
CA ILE A 341 11.59 8.72 -7.55
C ILE A 341 12.03 7.41 -6.90
N PHE A 342 11.82 6.26 -7.58
CA PHE A 342 12.30 4.98 -7.05
C PHE A 342 13.83 4.91 -6.98
N GLU A 343 14.54 5.46 -7.93
CA GLU A 343 16.01 5.55 -7.91
C GLU A 343 16.49 6.46 -6.77
N PHE A 344 15.87 7.63 -6.60
CA PHE A 344 16.12 8.53 -5.48
C PHE A 344 15.94 7.85 -4.11
N LEU A 345 14.92 7.01 -3.96
CA LEU A 345 14.68 6.25 -2.75
C LEU A 345 15.54 4.97 -2.64
N ARG A 346 15.90 4.38 -3.78
CA ARG A 346 16.69 3.14 -3.86
C ARG A 346 18.17 3.30 -3.52
N SER A 347 18.74 4.48 -3.59
CA SER A 347 20.12 4.72 -3.16
C SER A 347 20.42 4.22 -1.74
N LYS A 348 19.37 3.78 -1.02
CA LYS A 348 19.42 3.21 0.33
C LYS A 348 19.24 1.66 0.38
N LEU A 349 18.93 1.00 -0.74
CA LEU A 349 18.60 -0.44 -0.76
C LEU A 349 19.67 -1.25 -1.46
N ILE A 350 20.15 -2.32 -0.82
CA ILE A 350 21.14 -3.26 -1.38
C ILE A 350 20.41 -4.26 -2.29
N SER A 351 20.97 -4.54 -3.47
CA SER A 351 20.42 -5.52 -4.40
C SER A 351 20.46 -6.95 -3.82
N ASN A 352 19.36 -7.70 -3.98
CA ASN A 352 19.23 -9.06 -3.47
C ASN A 352 19.49 -10.09 -4.56
N ILE A 353 20.41 -11.04 -4.28
CA ILE A 353 20.62 -12.23 -5.10
C ILE A 353 19.56 -13.25 -4.71
N LYS A 354 18.80 -13.77 -5.69
CA LYS A 354 17.80 -14.81 -5.48
C LYS A 354 18.45 -16.13 -5.14
N LEU A 355 18.30 -16.59 -3.90
CA LEU A 355 18.72 -17.89 -3.40
C LEU A 355 17.46 -18.72 -3.09
N GLY A 356 17.44 -19.98 -3.52
CA GLY A 356 16.29 -20.89 -3.38
C GLY A 356 15.92 -21.22 -1.94
N ASN A 357 15.02 -22.20 -1.75
CA ASN A 357 14.53 -22.67 -0.44
C ASN A 357 15.61 -23.49 0.29
N ASN A 358 16.44 -22.84 1.07
CA ASN A 358 17.41 -23.53 1.92
C ASN A 358 17.29 -22.99 3.37
N PRO A 359 17.09 -23.85 4.40
CA PRO A 359 17.07 -23.44 5.80
C PRO A 359 18.30 -22.64 6.21
N GLY A 360 19.46 -22.94 5.65
CA GLY A 360 20.70 -22.19 5.86
C GLY A 360 20.64 -20.75 5.37
N PHE A 361 19.67 -20.41 4.52
CA PHE A 361 19.45 -19.03 4.11
C PHE A 361 18.95 -18.13 5.25
N ILE A 362 18.21 -18.69 6.20
CA ILE A 362 17.82 -17.97 7.43
C ILE A 362 19.08 -17.63 8.23
N LEU A 363 20.03 -18.56 8.33
CA LEU A 363 21.30 -18.35 9.05
C LEU A 363 22.13 -17.24 8.39
N LEU A 364 22.26 -17.27 7.06
CA LEU A 364 22.94 -16.23 6.29
C LEU A 364 22.26 -14.87 6.49
N THR A 365 20.94 -14.82 6.43
CA THR A 365 20.19 -13.58 6.66
C THR A 365 20.41 -13.03 8.07
N ARG A 366 20.39 -13.88 9.10
CA ARG A 366 20.67 -13.47 10.48
C ARG A 366 22.08 -12.90 10.66
N LEU A 367 23.08 -13.47 9.97
CA LEU A 367 24.43 -12.90 9.96
C LEU A 367 24.47 -11.53 9.26
N ARG A 368 23.84 -11.38 8.09
CA ARG A 368 23.78 -10.13 7.33
C ARG A 368 23.14 -9.00 8.12
N VAL A 369 22.06 -9.28 8.84
CA VAL A 369 21.36 -8.26 9.63
C VAL A 369 22.06 -7.98 10.98
N GLY A 370 23.10 -8.76 11.34
CA GLY A 370 23.87 -8.58 12.57
C GLY A 370 23.12 -9.04 13.84
N LEU A 371 22.21 -10.00 13.69
CA LEU A 371 21.49 -10.61 14.79
C LEU A 371 21.40 -12.13 14.57
N SER A 372 22.39 -12.86 15.02
CA SER A 372 22.51 -14.32 14.92
C SER A 372 22.82 -14.93 16.29
N HIS A 373 23.07 -16.24 16.34
CA HIS A 373 23.50 -16.93 17.55
C HIS A 373 24.98 -16.71 17.93
N LEU A 374 25.73 -15.87 17.20
CA LEU A 374 27.10 -15.48 17.59
C LEU A 374 27.07 -14.71 18.92
N ARG A 375 28.06 -14.93 19.79
CA ARG A 375 28.10 -14.33 21.13
C ARG A 375 28.16 -12.79 21.06
N GLU A 376 28.91 -12.22 20.14
CA GLU A 376 28.96 -10.77 19.94
C GLU A 376 27.59 -10.19 19.58
N HIS A 377 26.83 -10.85 18.68
CA HIS A 377 25.47 -10.41 18.34
C HIS A 377 24.51 -10.53 19.54
N LYS A 378 24.57 -11.64 20.28
CA LYS A 378 23.74 -11.85 21.48
C LYS A 378 24.09 -10.86 22.60
N PHE A 379 25.37 -10.66 22.86
CA PHE A 379 25.85 -9.73 23.88
C PHE A 379 25.42 -8.30 23.58
N ARG A 380 25.62 -7.84 22.33
CA ARG A 380 25.20 -6.49 21.88
C ARG A 380 23.70 -6.26 22.05
N HIS A 381 22.90 -7.28 21.93
CA HIS A 381 21.44 -7.23 22.06
C HIS A 381 20.92 -7.69 23.43
N SER A 382 21.80 -7.79 24.43
CA SER A 382 21.47 -8.10 25.83
C SER A 382 20.64 -9.38 26.01
N PHE A 383 21.02 -10.47 25.31
CA PHE A 383 20.42 -11.77 25.54
C PHE A 383 20.86 -12.32 26.90
N SER A 384 19.92 -12.85 27.71
CA SER A 384 20.15 -13.33 29.07
C SER A 384 21.06 -14.56 29.13
N ASP A 385 21.23 -15.29 28.04
CA ASP A 385 22.10 -16.49 27.96
C ASP A 385 23.56 -16.19 27.58
N THR A 386 23.94 -14.93 27.44
CA THR A 386 25.27 -14.53 26.96
C THR A 386 25.85 -13.42 27.82
N LEU A 387 26.84 -13.77 28.68
CA LEU A 387 27.45 -12.86 29.63
C LEU A 387 28.61 -12.06 29.00
N ASP A 388 29.24 -12.56 27.96
CA ASP A 388 30.38 -11.95 27.28
C ASP A 388 30.37 -12.20 25.78
N PRO A 389 31.07 -11.38 24.99
CA PRO A 389 31.08 -11.52 23.52
C PRO A 389 32.17 -12.47 22.97
N PHE A 390 32.96 -13.12 23.85
CA PHE A 390 34.13 -13.89 23.42
C PHE A 390 33.77 -15.28 22.92
N CYS A 391 34.48 -15.74 21.89
CA CYS A 391 34.36 -17.08 21.34
C CYS A 391 35.05 -18.10 22.23
N ASN A 392 34.45 -19.28 22.42
CA ASN A 392 35.05 -20.39 23.17
C ASN A 392 36.14 -21.15 22.37
N CYS A 393 36.67 -20.56 21.32
CA CYS A 393 37.76 -21.14 20.54
C CYS A 393 39.13 -20.87 21.17
N ARG A 394 40.19 -21.53 20.72
CA ARG A 394 41.55 -21.35 21.24
C ARG A 394 42.06 -19.91 21.13
N LEU A 395 41.52 -19.09 20.21
CA LEU A 395 41.95 -17.70 20.03
C LEU A 395 41.33 -16.73 21.04
N ASN A 396 40.32 -17.14 21.78
CA ASN A 396 39.58 -16.35 22.76
C ASN A 396 39.31 -14.89 22.33
N SER A 397 38.95 -14.70 21.05
CA SER A 397 38.65 -13.40 20.47
C SER A 397 37.14 -13.17 20.43
N ILE A 398 36.74 -11.91 20.28
CA ILE A 398 35.31 -11.56 20.15
C ILE A 398 34.71 -12.38 18.99
N GLU A 399 33.56 -13.05 19.22
CA GLU A 399 32.89 -13.90 18.26
C GLU A 399 32.07 -13.05 17.27
N THR A 400 32.75 -12.24 16.48
CA THR A 400 32.18 -11.48 15.38
C THR A 400 31.83 -12.37 14.18
N THR A 401 31.04 -11.85 13.24
CA THR A 401 30.79 -12.52 11.94
C THR A 401 32.11 -12.80 11.20
N GLU A 402 33.05 -11.87 11.21
CA GLU A 402 34.37 -12.01 10.58
C GLU A 402 35.19 -13.10 11.25
N HIS A 403 35.26 -13.11 12.59
CA HIS A 403 35.94 -14.16 13.36
C HIS A 403 35.36 -15.55 13.02
N PHE A 404 34.03 -15.70 13.02
CA PHE A 404 33.36 -16.95 12.73
C PHE A 404 33.64 -17.45 11.30
N LEU A 405 33.52 -16.58 10.31
CA LEU A 405 33.72 -16.95 8.90
C LEU A 405 35.19 -17.23 8.55
N LEU A 406 36.14 -16.46 9.15
CA LEU A 406 37.53 -16.44 8.66
C LEU A 406 38.54 -17.08 9.61
N TYR A 407 38.33 -16.97 10.93
CA TYR A 407 39.43 -17.22 11.90
C TYR A 407 39.11 -18.28 12.96
N CYS A 408 37.85 -18.54 13.29
CA CYS A 408 37.52 -19.43 14.40
C CYS A 408 38.12 -20.82 14.22
N SER A 409 38.98 -21.24 15.16
CA SER A 409 39.64 -22.56 15.11
C SER A 409 38.69 -23.74 15.21
N ASN A 410 37.55 -23.56 15.89
CA ASN A 410 36.56 -24.62 16.07
C ASN A 410 35.89 -25.06 14.75
N HIS A 411 35.94 -24.22 13.69
CA HIS A 411 35.34 -24.49 12.40
C HIS A 411 36.37 -24.55 11.25
N SER A 412 37.64 -24.84 11.57
CA SER A 412 38.73 -24.87 10.57
C SER A 412 38.47 -25.85 9.45
N ASN A 413 38.02 -27.08 9.74
CA ASN A 413 37.81 -28.13 8.74
C ASN A 413 36.70 -27.74 7.75
N VAL A 414 35.55 -27.33 8.26
CA VAL A 414 34.39 -26.89 7.42
C VAL A 414 34.74 -25.64 6.62
N ARG A 415 35.59 -24.77 7.16
CA ARG A 415 36.08 -23.60 6.46
C ARG A 415 37.03 -23.98 5.31
N THR A 416 37.88 -24.95 5.50
CA THR A 416 38.76 -25.47 4.42
C THR A 416 37.94 -25.98 3.24
N GLU A 417 36.85 -26.72 3.49
CA GLU A 417 35.90 -27.14 2.45
C GLU A 417 35.24 -25.96 1.73
N LEU A 418 34.83 -24.91 2.47
CA LEU A 418 34.30 -23.71 1.89
C LEU A 418 35.31 -23.08 0.93
N PHE A 419 36.55 -22.82 1.37
CA PHE A 419 37.55 -22.17 0.54
C PHE A 419 37.96 -23.04 -0.67
N ASN A 420 38.04 -24.34 -0.53
CA ASN A 420 38.27 -25.26 -1.67
C ASN A 420 37.13 -25.16 -2.71
N SER A 421 35.88 -25.08 -2.26
CA SER A 421 34.74 -24.88 -3.14
C SER A 421 34.79 -23.53 -3.88
N LEU A 422 35.31 -22.48 -3.23
CA LEU A 422 35.43 -21.18 -3.82
C LEU A 422 36.61 -21.06 -4.81
N GLN A 423 37.71 -21.79 -4.59
CA GLN A 423 38.84 -21.86 -5.56
C GLN A 423 38.36 -22.43 -6.91
N ASN A 424 37.47 -23.38 -6.90
CA ASN A 424 36.91 -23.98 -8.10
C ASN A 424 36.00 -23.03 -8.91
N LEU A 425 35.60 -21.88 -8.32
CA LEU A 425 34.74 -20.88 -8.96
C LEU A 425 35.51 -19.74 -9.64
N ASP A 426 36.82 -19.85 -9.74
CA ASP A 426 37.71 -18.80 -10.29
C ASP A 426 37.50 -17.42 -9.63
N VAL A 427 37.02 -17.41 -8.39
CA VAL A 427 36.90 -16.22 -7.58
C VAL A 427 38.29 -15.91 -7.04
N GLN A 428 38.92 -14.85 -7.54
CA GLN A 428 40.20 -14.38 -7.00
C GLN A 428 40.03 -13.98 -5.52
N LEU A 429 40.19 -14.95 -4.64
CA LEU A 429 40.24 -14.76 -3.20
C LEU A 429 41.61 -14.20 -2.81
N ILE A 430 41.95 -13.00 -3.29
CA ILE A 430 43.15 -12.32 -2.83
C ILE A 430 42.79 -11.67 -1.47
N PRO A 431 43.22 -12.27 -0.35
CA PRO A 431 42.82 -11.79 0.96
C PRO A 431 43.71 -10.62 1.40
N ARG A 432 43.57 -9.46 0.74
CA ARG A 432 44.25 -8.23 1.22
C ARG A 432 43.51 -7.53 2.36
N ASN A 433 42.21 -7.82 2.54
CA ASN A 433 41.40 -7.19 3.60
C ASN A 433 40.34 -8.18 4.12
N PRO A 434 40.41 -8.61 5.41
CA PRO A 434 39.44 -9.52 6.01
C PRO A 434 37.99 -9.03 5.95
N SER A 435 37.77 -7.73 6.13
CA SER A 435 36.43 -7.14 6.07
C SER A 435 35.85 -7.18 4.65
N PHE A 436 36.69 -7.09 3.62
CA PHE A 436 36.25 -7.27 2.23
C PHE A 436 35.86 -8.73 1.98
N LEU A 437 36.66 -9.68 2.45
CA LEU A 437 36.40 -11.11 2.27
C LEU A 437 35.13 -11.53 3.00
N SER A 438 34.92 -11.13 4.23
CA SER A 438 33.67 -11.42 4.96
C SER A 438 32.45 -10.80 4.29
N ARG A 439 32.57 -9.59 3.73
CA ARG A 439 31.51 -8.96 2.93
C ARG A 439 31.22 -9.73 1.65
N LEU A 440 32.24 -10.18 0.93
CA LEU A 440 32.10 -11.02 -0.26
C LEU A 440 31.36 -12.33 0.06
N LEU A 441 31.75 -13.00 1.15
CA LEU A 441 31.08 -14.22 1.61
C LEU A 441 29.61 -13.99 1.99
N LEU A 442 29.29 -12.86 2.58
CA LEU A 442 27.92 -12.55 2.99
C LEU A 442 27.04 -12.11 1.82
N TYR A 443 27.54 -11.29 0.91
CA TYR A 443 26.70 -10.56 -0.07
C TYR A 443 27.03 -10.88 -1.53
N GLY A 444 28.14 -11.55 -1.81
CA GLY A 444 28.67 -11.67 -3.17
C GLY A 444 29.35 -10.36 -3.64
N SER A 445 29.55 -10.23 -4.93
CA SER A 445 30.13 -9.05 -5.58
C SER A 445 29.40 -8.69 -6.86
N GLU A 446 29.24 -7.39 -7.12
CA GLU A 446 28.70 -6.89 -8.39
C GLU A 446 29.59 -7.20 -9.59
N ASN A 447 30.89 -7.43 -9.36
CA ASN A 447 31.87 -7.80 -10.39
C ASN A 447 31.79 -9.27 -10.80
N LEU A 448 31.01 -10.11 -10.09
CA LEU A 448 30.82 -11.52 -10.39
C LEU A 448 29.50 -11.73 -11.12
N SER A 449 29.46 -12.72 -12.02
CA SER A 449 28.20 -13.10 -12.66
C SER A 449 27.17 -13.59 -11.64
N ASN A 450 25.89 -13.53 -11.98
CA ASN A 450 24.81 -13.98 -11.09
C ASN A 450 24.94 -15.48 -10.72
N ASP A 451 25.43 -16.30 -11.63
CA ASP A 451 25.61 -17.74 -11.39
C ASP A 451 26.79 -18.01 -10.45
N VAL A 452 27.91 -17.30 -10.61
CA VAL A 452 29.06 -17.39 -9.70
C VAL A 452 28.67 -16.89 -8.30
N ASN A 453 27.98 -15.76 -8.21
CA ASN A 453 27.45 -15.27 -6.94
C ASN A 453 26.50 -16.27 -6.26
N ARG A 454 25.64 -16.95 -7.04
CA ARG A 454 24.74 -17.98 -6.51
C ARG A 454 25.53 -19.17 -5.96
N GLN A 455 26.52 -19.66 -6.69
CA GLN A 455 27.37 -20.78 -6.27
C GLN A 455 28.19 -20.41 -5.02
N LEU A 456 28.77 -19.22 -4.97
CA LEU A 456 29.47 -18.68 -3.79
C LEU A 456 28.56 -18.68 -2.56
N LEU A 457 27.39 -18.10 -2.67
CA LEU A 457 26.47 -18.01 -1.53
C LEU A 457 25.92 -19.39 -1.14
N THR A 458 25.77 -20.31 -2.08
CA THR A 458 25.40 -21.71 -1.78
C THR A 458 26.50 -22.43 -0.99
N ALA A 459 27.77 -22.23 -1.35
CA ALA A 459 28.90 -22.77 -0.59
C ALA A 459 28.96 -22.19 0.84
N VAL A 460 28.73 -20.87 0.99
CA VAL A 460 28.63 -20.23 2.31
C VAL A 460 27.49 -20.81 3.13
N ILE A 461 26.31 -20.99 2.54
CA ILE A 461 25.15 -21.59 3.21
C ILE A 461 25.48 -23.01 3.69
N LYS A 462 26.16 -23.82 2.86
CA LYS A 462 26.64 -25.15 3.26
C LYS A 462 27.54 -25.03 4.50
N PHE A 463 28.54 -24.16 4.49
CA PHE A 463 29.41 -23.90 5.63
C PHE A 463 28.61 -23.54 6.90
N LEU A 464 27.59 -22.67 6.79
CA LEU A 464 26.75 -22.25 7.91
C LEU A 464 25.97 -23.43 8.51
N CYS A 465 25.46 -24.32 7.67
CA CYS A 465 24.75 -25.52 8.13
C CYS A 465 25.71 -26.53 8.77
N ASP A 466 26.83 -26.84 8.11
CA ASP A 466 27.79 -27.87 8.52
C ASP A 466 28.58 -27.42 9.79
N SER A 467 28.68 -26.13 10.04
CA SER A 467 29.31 -25.61 11.28
C SER A 467 28.49 -25.87 12.53
N GLU A 468 27.19 -26.16 12.42
CA GLU A 468 26.18 -26.33 13.49
C GLU A 468 26.13 -25.18 14.51
N ARG A 469 27.01 -24.15 14.40
CA ARG A 469 27.17 -23.06 15.38
C ARG A 469 25.94 -22.17 15.48
N LEU A 470 25.18 -22.05 14.40
CA LEU A 470 24.03 -21.16 14.29
C LEU A 470 22.69 -21.92 14.33
N SER A 471 22.72 -23.23 14.51
CA SER A 471 21.55 -24.13 14.36
C SER A 471 20.59 -24.15 15.57
N GLY A 472 20.85 -23.39 16.64
CA GLY A 472 19.91 -23.24 17.76
C GLY A 472 18.53 -22.83 17.26
N SER A 473 17.49 -23.60 17.56
CA SER A 473 16.08 -23.56 17.14
C SER A 473 15.82 -22.72 15.88
N LEU A 474 15.88 -23.35 14.71
CA LEU A 474 15.55 -22.71 13.40
C LEU A 474 14.09 -22.29 13.28
N PHE A 475 13.22 -22.72 14.25
CA PHE A 475 11.78 -22.49 14.21
C PHE A 475 11.21 -22.14 15.60
#